data_eaeed1db6f08cc2c92a4c6aa8b11d62a
#
_entry.id   eaeed1db6f08cc2c92a4c6aa8b11d62a
#
_cell.length_a   1.000
_cell.length_b   1.000
_cell.length_c   1.000
_cell.angle_alpha   90.00
_cell.angle_beta   90.00
_cell.angle_gamma   90.00
#
_symmetry.space_group_name_H-M   'P 1'
#
loop_
_entity.id
_entity.type
_entity.pdbx_description
1 polymer ?
#
loop_
_entity_poly.entity_id
_entity_poly.type
_entity_poly.pdbx_seq_one_letter_code
_entity_poly.pdbx_strand_id
1 'polypeptide(L)'
;VILYGNMFTSMIVFISVIWFTTKMAKDTEIIPIWFSGKPISRYLRPYFISATILMLFSLLVNHFIVPNANKERLAFEEKYYRDIMIVEDYHAEYPGNQSVFFSNFNNRDKRINDFTFQQWGEDQKPKCFIKCRYALNEPGSNNWELRDLYIKDFSKDHIDIRHLKTLDTTFNFTISEMAHRKNAAETMSFNELRTFIKREKEKGSSLVPMYEIELHQRTSYPFAAYILTLIGVSVASQKRRGGVGVNIAIGLGIVFVYIFAMKMLT
;
A
#
# COMPACT_ATOMS: atom_id res chain seq x y z
N VAL A 1 7.04 13.33 0.09
CA VAL A 1 6.31 14.64 0.05
C VAL A 1 5.07 14.52 -0.83
N ILE A 2 5.14 13.97 -2.07
CA ILE A 2 4.02 13.95 -3.01
C ILE A 2 2.89 13.02 -2.54
N LEU A 3 3.19 11.87 -1.95
CA LEU A 3 2.20 10.94 -1.39
C LEU A 3 1.38 11.59 -0.27
N TYR A 4 2.06 12.24 0.67
CA TYR A 4 1.41 13.01 1.73
C TYR A 4 0.69 14.24 1.19
N GLY A 5 1.23 14.89 0.14
CA GLY A 5 0.58 16.02 -0.52
C GLY A 5 -0.83 15.70 -1.01
N ASN A 6 -1.03 14.51 -1.55
CA ASN A 6 -2.33 14.07 -2.05
C ASN A 6 -3.36 13.83 -0.93
N MET A 7 -2.93 13.26 0.20
CA MET A 7 -3.75 13.11 1.39
C MET A 7 -4.12 14.47 1.99
N PHE A 8 -3.17 15.40 2.07
CA PHE A 8 -3.40 16.74 2.58
C PHE A 8 -4.22 17.60 1.63
N THR A 9 -4.18 17.36 0.31
CA THR A 9 -4.98 18.11 -0.66
C THR A 9 -6.48 18.01 -0.35
N SER A 10 -6.99 16.83 -0.07
CA SER A 10 -8.41 16.63 0.28
C SER A 10 -8.78 17.39 1.58
N MET A 11 -7.88 17.41 2.56
CA MET A 11 -8.06 18.16 3.80
C MET A 11 -8.05 19.68 3.57
N ILE A 12 -7.13 20.19 2.75
CA ILE A 12 -7.04 21.62 2.42
C ILE A 12 -8.29 22.07 1.67
N VAL A 13 -8.75 21.28 0.69
CA VAL A 13 -9.99 21.54 -0.05
C VAL A 13 -11.17 21.63 0.91
N PHE A 14 -11.29 20.67 1.82
CA PHE A 14 -12.35 20.64 2.81
C PHE A 14 -12.36 21.87 3.73
N ILE A 15 -11.20 22.25 4.29
CA ILE A 15 -11.06 23.44 5.13
C ILE A 15 -11.42 24.70 4.32
N SER A 16 -10.98 24.80 3.07
CA SER A 16 -11.29 25.93 2.20
C SER A 16 -12.78 26.04 1.93
N VAL A 17 -13.46 24.91 1.69
CA VAL A 17 -14.92 24.85 1.51
C VAL A 17 -15.65 25.32 2.77
N ILE A 18 -15.23 24.81 3.95
CA ILE A 18 -15.83 25.24 5.23
C ILE A 18 -15.63 26.73 5.45
N TRP A 19 -14.41 27.23 5.27
CA TRP A 19 -14.10 28.63 5.49
C TRP A 19 -14.93 29.54 4.59
N PHE A 20 -14.96 29.25 3.30
CA PHE A 20 -15.70 30.03 2.30
C PHE A 20 -17.20 29.99 2.58
N THR A 21 -17.78 28.80 2.78
CA THR A 21 -19.21 28.62 3.02
C THR A 21 -19.63 29.25 4.35
N THR A 22 -18.83 29.14 5.41
CA THR A 22 -19.13 29.78 6.71
C THR A 22 -19.08 31.31 6.58
N LYS A 23 -18.16 31.85 5.77
CA LYS A 23 -18.13 33.30 5.51
C LYS A 23 -19.43 33.76 4.84
N MET A 24 -19.87 33.08 3.79
CA MET A 24 -21.17 33.36 3.13
C MET A 24 -22.35 33.24 4.10
N ALA A 25 -22.34 32.24 4.99
CA ALA A 25 -23.39 32.07 6.00
C ALA A 25 -23.38 33.20 7.04
N LYS A 26 -22.18 33.65 7.47
CA LYS A 26 -22.01 34.78 8.41
C LYS A 26 -22.54 36.07 7.79
N ASP A 27 -22.18 36.33 6.55
CA ASP A 27 -22.54 37.55 5.79
C ASP A 27 -24.00 37.49 5.28
N THR A 28 -24.77 36.46 5.69
CA THR A 28 -26.19 36.21 5.34
C THR A 28 -26.47 36.04 3.83
N GLU A 29 -25.43 35.77 3.02
CA GLU A 29 -25.56 35.61 1.55
C GLU A 29 -26.26 34.30 1.17
N ILE A 30 -26.22 33.28 2.03
CA ILE A 30 -26.88 31.98 1.77
C ILE A 30 -28.40 32.09 1.91
N ILE A 31 -28.90 32.96 2.80
CA ILE A 31 -30.32 33.10 3.08
C ILE A 31 -31.10 33.52 1.84
N PRO A 32 -30.73 34.58 1.08
CA PRO A 32 -31.42 34.96 -0.16
C PRO A 32 -31.40 33.86 -1.23
N ILE A 33 -30.32 33.07 -1.27
CA ILE A 33 -30.22 31.96 -2.22
C ILE A 33 -31.27 30.89 -1.91
N TRP A 34 -31.50 30.56 -0.64
CA TRP A 34 -32.51 29.59 -0.25
C TRP A 34 -33.93 30.09 -0.45
N PHE A 35 -34.20 31.38 -0.21
CA PHE A 35 -35.51 31.98 -0.43
C PHE A 35 -35.79 32.32 -1.89
N SER A 36 -34.81 32.23 -2.79
CA SER A 36 -35.02 32.53 -4.21
C SER A 36 -35.80 31.46 -4.97
N GLY A 37 -36.27 30.38 -4.32
CA GLY A 37 -36.97 29.26 -4.94
C GLY A 37 -36.12 28.42 -5.90
N LYS A 38 -34.82 28.68 -6.00
CA LYS A 38 -33.91 27.91 -6.85
C LYS A 38 -33.50 26.61 -6.17
N PRO A 39 -33.35 25.51 -6.94
CA PRO A 39 -32.94 24.22 -6.38
C PRO A 39 -31.51 24.32 -5.78
N ILE A 40 -31.27 23.64 -4.65
CA ILE A 40 -29.98 23.55 -3.95
C ILE A 40 -28.85 23.08 -4.89
N SER A 41 -29.15 22.22 -5.86
CA SER A 41 -28.20 21.77 -6.87
C SER A 41 -27.55 22.93 -7.63
N ARG A 42 -28.22 24.04 -7.83
CA ARG A 42 -27.65 25.23 -8.48
C ARG A 42 -26.64 25.94 -7.62
N TYR A 43 -26.87 25.97 -6.31
CA TYR A 43 -25.91 26.48 -5.32
C TYR A 43 -24.66 25.59 -5.21
N LEU A 44 -24.84 24.27 -5.32
CA LEU A 44 -23.74 23.31 -5.22
C LEU A 44 -22.88 23.21 -6.51
N ARG A 45 -23.40 23.65 -7.67
CA ARG A 45 -22.69 23.54 -8.96
C ARG A 45 -21.24 24.06 -8.92
N PRO A 46 -20.94 25.30 -8.44
CA PRO A 46 -19.56 25.80 -8.41
C PRO A 46 -18.65 24.95 -7.54
N TYR A 47 -19.15 24.43 -6.42
CA TYR A 47 -18.38 23.52 -5.56
C TYR A 47 -18.03 22.22 -6.27
N PHE A 48 -18.99 21.62 -6.98
CA PHE A 48 -18.76 20.40 -7.75
C PHE A 48 -17.85 20.60 -8.95
N ILE A 49 -17.96 21.72 -9.65
CA ILE A 49 -17.05 22.04 -10.75
C ILE A 49 -15.61 22.15 -10.22
N SER A 50 -15.42 22.87 -9.13
CA SER A 50 -14.09 23.00 -8.49
C SER A 50 -13.58 21.64 -8.00
N ALA A 51 -14.42 20.86 -7.34
CA ALA A 51 -14.08 19.51 -6.88
C ALA A 51 -13.71 18.58 -8.05
N THR A 52 -14.42 18.70 -9.21
CA THR A 52 -14.12 17.91 -10.42
C THR A 52 -12.75 18.26 -10.99
N ILE A 53 -12.42 19.54 -11.08
CA ILE A 53 -11.11 20.00 -11.57
C ILE A 53 -10.00 19.47 -10.68
N LEU A 54 -10.16 19.58 -9.36
CA LEU A 54 -9.18 19.09 -8.39
C LEU A 54 -9.06 17.57 -8.40
N MET A 55 -10.18 16.86 -8.54
CA MET A 55 -10.20 15.40 -8.67
C MET A 55 -9.44 14.94 -9.91
N LEU A 56 -9.71 15.53 -11.08
CA LEU A 56 -9.04 15.19 -12.32
C LEU A 56 -7.54 15.49 -12.25
N PHE A 57 -7.17 16.63 -11.69
CA PHE A 57 -5.78 16.97 -11.43
C PHE A 57 -5.10 15.95 -10.49
N SER A 58 -5.76 15.60 -9.40
CA SER A 58 -5.26 14.59 -8.46
C SER A 58 -5.12 13.20 -9.11
N LEU A 59 -6.06 12.79 -9.96
CA LEU A 59 -5.95 11.56 -10.74
C LEU A 59 -4.72 11.56 -11.65
N LEU A 60 -4.49 12.65 -12.39
CA LEU A 60 -3.31 12.77 -13.24
C LEU A 60 -2.01 12.67 -12.42
N VAL A 61 -1.94 13.40 -11.32
CA VAL A 61 -0.77 13.37 -10.42
C VAL A 61 -0.54 11.96 -9.90
N ASN A 62 -1.58 11.27 -9.41
CA ASN A 62 -1.48 9.93 -8.84
C ASN A 62 -1.03 8.86 -9.84
N HIS A 63 -1.49 8.96 -11.08
CA HIS A 63 -1.18 7.92 -12.07
C HIS A 63 0.16 8.14 -12.78
N PHE A 64 0.59 9.39 -12.94
CA PHE A 64 1.79 9.71 -13.74
C PHE A 64 2.96 10.26 -12.93
N ILE A 65 2.70 11.13 -11.97
CA ILE A 65 3.77 11.82 -11.24
C ILE A 65 4.21 11.03 -10.00
N VAL A 66 3.26 10.54 -9.22
CA VAL A 66 3.53 9.85 -7.94
C VAL A 66 4.43 8.63 -8.12
N PRO A 67 4.21 7.70 -9.08
CA PRO A 67 5.08 6.54 -9.23
C PRO A 67 6.54 6.90 -9.53
N ASN A 68 6.76 7.89 -10.40
CA ASN A 68 8.12 8.34 -10.74
C ASN A 68 8.81 9.02 -9.56
N ALA A 69 8.11 9.92 -8.88
CA ALA A 69 8.63 10.57 -7.68
C ALA A 69 8.92 9.58 -6.54
N ASN A 70 8.14 8.52 -6.41
CA ASN A 70 8.39 7.46 -5.44
C ASN A 70 9.60 6.61 -5.81
N LYS A 71 9.90 6.39 -7.09
CA LYS A 71 11.15 5.73 -7.51
C LYS A 71 12.39 6.47 -7.01
N GLU A 72 12.43 7.78 -7.23
CA GLU A 72 13.55 8.62 -6.76
C GLU A 72 13.61 8.68 -5.22
N ARG A 73 12.46 8.82 -4.56
CA ARG A 73 12.39 8.82 -3.10
C ARG A 73 12.92 7.53 -2.51
N LEU A 74 12.46 6.38 -3.00
CA LEU A 74 12.89 5.07 -2.48
C LEU A 74 14.37 4.83 -2.75
N ALA A 75 14.89 5.20 -3.93
CA ALA A 75 16.31 5.11 -4.24
C ALA A 75 17.16 5.97 -3.28
N PHE A 76 16.67 7.17 -2.92
CA PHE A 76 17.31 8.02 -1.93
C PHE A 76 17.24 7.44 -0.53
N GLU A 77 16.03 6.98 -0.09
CA GLU A 77 15.85 6.35 1.22
C GLU A 77 16.74 5.12 1.38
N GLU A 78 16.92 4.32 0.32
CA GLU A 78 17.81 3.17 0.32
C GLU A 78 19.27 3.54 0.48
N LYS A 79 19.68 4.60 -0.21
CA LYS A 79 21.07 5.04 -0.19
C LYS A 79 21.48 5.66 1.15
N TYR A 80 20.57 6.37 1.82
CA TYR A 80 20.90 7.21 2.98
C TYR A 80 20.26 6.82 4.29
N TYR A 81 19.12 6.11 4.28
CA TYR A 81 18.33 5.82 5.49
C TYR A 81 18.11 4.34 5.75
N ARG A 82 18.14 3.49 4.72
CA ARG A 82 17.82 2.07 4.85
C ARG A 82 18.99 1.19 4.44
N ASP A 83 19.94 1.03 5.35
CA ASP A 83 20.92 -0.08 5.29
C ASP A 83 20.25 -1.45 5.53
N ILE A 84 19.01 -1.46 6.01
CA ILE A 84 18.34 -2.68 6.47
C ILE A 84 17.06 -2.89 5.66
N MET A 85 17.12 -3.80 4.70
CA MET A 85 15.96 -4.37 4.06
C MET A 85 15.51 -5.55 4.92
N ILE A 86 14.38 -5.39 5.60
CA ILE A 86 13.77 -6.46 6.41
C ILE A 86 12.52 -6.92 5.67
N VAL A 87 12.48 -8.20 5.31
CA VAL A 87 11.28 -8.89 4.84
C VAL A 87 10.89 -9.86 5.93
N GLU A 88 9.66 -9.77 6.43
CA GLU A 88 9.13 -10.61 7.49
C GLU A 88 8.02 -11.51 6.92
N ASP A 89 7.94 -12.73 7.43
CA ASP A 89 6.90 -13.72 7.13
C ASP A 89 6.65 -13.91 5.62
N TYR A 90 7.74 -14.20 4.90
CA TYR A 90 7.66 -14.44 3.47
C TYR A 90 7.12 -15.84 3.17
N HIS A 91 6.12 -15.92 2.31
CA HIS A 91 5.63 -17.16 1.74
C HIS A 91 5.39 -16.99 0.24
N ALA A 92 5.94 -17.88 -0.57
CA ALA A 92 5.68 -17.92 -2.00
C ALA A 92 5.78 -19.32 -2.58
N GLU A 93 5.02 -19.53 -3.64
CA GLU A 93 5.09 -20.72 -4.47
C GLU A 93 5.84 -20.43 -5.76
N TYR A 94 6.70 -21.36 -6.16
CA TYR A 94 7.52 -21.27 -7.36
C TYR A 94 7.16 -22.37 -8.35
N PRO A 95 7.43 -22.19 -9.67
CA PRO A 95 7.21 -23.21 -10.68
C PRO A 95 7.89 -24.53 -10.30
N GLY A 96 7.20 -25.65 -10.56
CA GLY A 96 7.69 -26.99 -10.19
C GLY A 96 7.19 -27.46 -8.83
N ASN A 97 6.05 -26.93 -8.36
CA ASN A 97 5.43 -27.29 -7.07
C ASN A 97 6.39 -27.11 -5.89
N GLN A 98 7.10 -25.99 -5.89
CA GLN A 98 8.03 -25.60 -4.84
C GLN A 98 7.43 -24.47 -3.99
N SER A 99 7.50 -24.61 -2.68
CA SER A 99 7.11 -23.54 -1.76
C SER A 99 8.26 -23.15 -0.84
N VAL A 100 8.39 -21.85 -0.61
CA VAL A 100 9.44 -21.24 0.21
C VAL A 100 8.80 -20.41 1.29
N PHE A 101 9.27 -20.59 2.50
CA PHE A 101 8.90 -19.78 3.66
C PHE A 101 10.15 -19.35 4.41
N PHE A 102 10.15 -18.13 4.97
CA PHE A 102 11.14 -17.69 5.95
C PHE A 102 10.58 -16.64 6.89
N SER A 103 11.06 -16.61 8.13
CA SER A 103 10.59 -15.67 9.15
C SER A 103 11.06 -14.24 8.89
N ASN A 104 12.35 -14.04 8.60
CA ASN A 104 12.85 -12.73 8.25
C ASN A 104 14.12 -12.79 7.39
N PHE A 105 14.32 -11.76 6.59
CA PHE A 105 15.52 -11.48 5.84
C PHE A 105 16.11 -10.13 6.28
N ASN A 106 17.41 -10.14 6.60
CA ASN A 106 18.15 -8.93 6.92
C ASN A 106 19.24 -8.70 5.86
N ASN A 107 19.14 -7.61 5.11
CA ASN A 107 20.10 -7.29 4.04
C ASN A 107 21.51 -6.95 4.58
N ARG A 108 21.62 -6.41 5.80
CA ARG A 108 22.90 -6.06 6.40
C ARG A 108 23.77 -7.29 6.62
N ASP A 109 23.17 -8.36 7.10
CA ASP A 109 23.85 -9.62 7.40
C ASP A 109 23.77 -10.60 6.22
N LYS A 110 23.06 -10.24 5.13
CA LYS A 110 22.76 -11.11 3.96
C LYS A 110 22.20 -12.47 4.38
N ARG A 111 21.39 -12.48 5.44
CA ARG A 111 20.98 -13.68 6.15
C ARG A 111 19.46 -13.78 6.19
N ILE A 112 18.97 -14.95 5.84
CA ILE A 112 17.59 -15.38 6.03
C ILE A 112 17.53 -16.27 7.27
N ASN A 113 16.58 -16.02 8.15
CA ASN A 113 16.33 -16.85 9.33
C ASN A 113 15.11 -17.74 9.12
N ASP A 114 15.16 -18.95 9.70
CA ASP A 114 14.09 -19.97 9.66
C ASP A 114 13.64 -20.29 8.23
N PHE A 115 14.60 -20.45 7.32
CA PHE A 115 14.30 -20.78 5.93
C PHE A 115 13.75 -22.19 5.81
N THR A 116 12.64 -22.34 5.11
CA THR A 116 11.99 -23.61 4.84
C THR A 116 11.70 -23.71 3.34
N PHE A 117 12.13 -24.80 2.73
CA PHE A 117 11.88 -25.15 1.35
C PHE A 117 11.10 -26.46 1.31
N GLN A 118 10.05 -26.50 0.50
CA GLN A 118 9.23 -27.71 0.28
C GLN A 118 9.08 -27.94 -1.21
N GLN A 119 9.24 -29.18 -1.61
CA GLN A 119 8.97 -29.64 -2.95
C GLN A 119 7.89 -30.71 -2.93
N TRP A 120 6.84 -30.51 -3.72
CA TRP A 120 5.70 -31.39 -3.84
C TRP A 120 5.75 -32.18 -5.15
N GLY A 121 5.22 -33.39 -5.12
CA GLY A 121 5.03 -34.19 -6.33
C GLY A 121 3.79 -33.74 -7.11
N GLU A 122 3.63 -34.28 -8.32
CA GLU A 122 2.42 -34.08 -9.13
C GLU A 122 1.16 -34.68 -8.46
N ASP A 123 1.36 -35.70 -7.63
CA ASP A 123 0.36 -36.35 -6.80
C ASP A 123 0.04 -35.60 -5.47
N GLN A 124 0.51 -34.38 -5.34
CA GLN A 124 0.38 -33.54 -4.13
C GLN A 124 1.00 -34.16 -2.85
N LYS A 125 1.89 -35.14 -2.99
CA LYS A 125 2.66 -35.66 -1.88
C LYS A 125 3.98 -34.90 -1.73
N PRO A 126 4.42 -34.67 -0.48
CA PRO A 126 5.72 -34.04 -0.25
C PRO A 126 6.83 -34.96 -0.76
N LYS A 127 7.77 -34.42 -1.55
CA LYS A 127 8.98 -35.11 -2.02
C LYS A 127 10.19 -34.79 -1.13
N CYS A 128 10.37 -33.49 -0.87
CA CYS A 128 11.51 -33.03 -0.10
C CYS A 128 11.10 -31.85 0.78
N PHE A 129 11.59 -31.85 1.99
CA PHE A 129 11.42 -30.77 2.96
C PHE A 129 12.79 -30.40 3.53
N ILE A 130 13.19 -29.15 3.38
CA ILE A 130 14.43 -28.62 3.94
C ILE A 130 14.05 -27.50 4.90
N LYS A 131 14.49 -27.59 6.14
CA LYS A 131 14.37 -26.52 7.12
C LYS A 131 15.76 -26.20 7.65
N CYS A 132 16.19 -24.95 7.53
CA CYS A 132 17.44 -24.50 8.08
C CYS A 132 17.26 -23.28 8.99
N ARG A 133 18.17 -23.15 9.94
CA ARG A 133 18.18 -22.03 10.85
C ARG A 133 18.62 -20.75 10.14
N TYR A 134 19.59 -20.88 9.21
CA TYR A 134 20.13 -19.76 8.44
C TYR A 134 20.33 -20.16 6.99
N ALA A 135 19.95 -19.27 6.09
CA ALA A 135 20.31 -19.35 4.68
C ALA A 135 21.04 -18.06 4.26
N LEU A 136 22.14 -18.21 3.57
CA LEU A 136 22.97 -17.14 3.05
C LEU A 136 22.92 -17.20 1.52
N ASN A 137 22.75 -16.06 0.88
CA ASN A 137 22.79 -15.93 -0.57
C ASN A 137 23.42 -14.60 -0.95
N GLU A 138 24.25 -14.59 -1.97
CA GLU A 138 24.75 -13.35 -2.53
C GLU A 138 23.73 -12.78 -3.52
N PRO A 139 23.40 -11.48 -3.45
CA PRO A 139 22.45 -10.86 -4.35
C PRO A 139 22.83 -11.11 -5.83
N GLY A 140 21.88 -11.65 -6.59
CA GLY A 140 22.07 -11.97 -8.01
C GLY A 140 22.70 -13.33 -8.30
N SER A 141 23.02 -14.12 -7.27
CA SER A 141 23.50 -15.50 -7.40
C SER A 141 22.36 -16.49 -7.10
N ASN A 142 22.35 -17.63 -7.79
CA ASN A 142 21.46 -18.76 -7.48
C ASN A 142 22.07 -19.72 -6.44
N ASN A 143 23.29 -19.42 -5.95
CA ASN A 143 23.98 -20.27 -4.99
C ASN A 143 23.58 -19.89 -3.57
N TRP A 144 23.24 -20.89 -2.80
CA TRP A 144 22.76 -20.76 -1.45
C TRP A 144 23.61 -21.61 -0.49
N GLU A 145 24.05 -21.02 0.59
CA GLU A 145 24.67 -21.71 1.70
C GLU A 145 23.65 -21.84 2.83
N LEU A 146 23.19 -23.08 3.09
CA LEU A 146 22.27 -23.41 4.18
C LEU A 146 23.04 -23.86 5.39
N ARG A 147 22.73 -23.37 6.57
CA ARG A 147 23.40 -23.70 7.82
C ARG A 147 22.42 -24.22 8.86
N ASP A 148 22.84 -25.26 9.58
CA ASP A 148 22.08 -25.95 10.63
C ASP A 148 20.71 -26.40 10.07
N LEU A 149 20.76 -27.44 9.22
CA LEU A 149 19.61 -27.84 8.43
C LEU A 149 19.17 -29.27 8.67
N TYR A 150 17.87 -29.46 8.59
CA TYR A 150 17.21 -30.76 8.57
C TYR A 150 16.61 -30.99 7.18
N ILE A 151 16.96 -32.11 6.56
CA ILE A 151 16.40 -32.57 5.29
C ILE A 151 15.52 -33.77 5.58
N LYS A 152 14.27 -33.71 5.13
CA LYS A 152 13.36 -34.86 5.12
C LYS A 152 13.10 -35.24 3.68
N ASP A 153 13.50 -36.44 3.31
CA ASP A 153 13.29 -37.02 1.98
C ASP A 153 12.15 -38.04 2.07
N PHE A 154 11.09 -37.82 1.29
CA PHE A 154 9.89 -38.64 1.24
C PHE A 154 9.83 -39.50 -0.03
N SER A 155 10.86 -39.44 -0.89
CA SER A 155 10.89 -40.17 -2.16
C SER A 155 11.08 -41.69 -1.99
N LYS A 156 11.40 -42.16 -0.81
CA LYS A 156 11.57 -43.59 -0.46
C LYS A 156 10.37 -44.08 0.37
N ASP A 157 10.20 -45.42 0.48
CA ASP A 157 9.17 -46.05 1.31
C ASP A 157 9.26 -45.69 2.82
N HIS A 158 10.37 -45.16 3.25
CA HIS A 158 10.58 -44.63 4.60
C HIS A 158 11.09 -43.19 4.54
N ILE A 159 10.72 -42.40 5.55
CA ILE A 159 11.16 -41.01 5.68
C ILE A 159 12.64 -41.01 6.10
N ASP A 160 13.50 -40.52 5.25
CA ASP A 160 14.91 -40.32 5.59
C ASP A 160 15.12 -38.90 6.16
N ILE A 161 15.59 -38.80 7.40
CA ILE A 161 15.83 -37.54 8.09
C ILE A 161 17.34 -37.40 8.31
N ARG A 162 17.90 -36.34 7.74
CA ARG A 162 19.34 -36.02 7.88
C ARG A 162 19.51 -34.63 8.48
N HIS A 163 20.41 -34.52 9.45
CA HIS A 163 20.87 -33.25 9.99
C HIS A 163 22.27 -32.95 9.45
N LEU A 164 22.41 -31.77 8.83
CA LEU A 164 23.70 -31.32 8.29
C LEU A 164 24.05 -29.96 8.90
N LYS A 165 25.34 -29.73 9.12
CA LYS A 165 25.82 -28.43 9.60
C LYS A 165 25.81 -27.36 8.53
N THR A 166 26.16 -27.73 7.29
CA THR A 166 26.21 -26.83 6.12
C THR A 166 25.88 -27.62 4.86
N LEU A 167 25.23 -26.95 3.92
CA LEU A 167 24.92 -27.47 2.58
C LEU A 167 24.94 -26.32 1.58
N ASP A 168 25.77 -26.46 0.56
CA ASP A 168 25.73 -25.57 -0.59
C ASP A 168 24.78 -26.15 -1.64
N THR A 169 23.84 -25.37 -2.08
CA THR A 169 22.80 -25.76 -3.03
C THR A 169 22.43 -24.62 -3.97
N THR A 170 21.77 -24.94 -5.06
CA THR A 170 21.25 -23.95 -5.99
C THR A 170 19.74 -24.03 -6.07
N PHE A 171 19.07 -22.87 -6.00
CA PHE A 171 17.63 -22.78 -6.23
C PHE A 171 17.34 -21.93 -7.47
N ASN A 172 16.14 -22.11 -8.05
CA ASN A 172 15.69 -21.36 -9.22
C ASN A 172 15.11 -19.98 -8.85
N PHE A 173 15.48 -19.43 -7.70
CA PHE A 173 15.06 -18.15 -7.20
C PHE A 173 16.21 -17.44 -6.49
N THR A 174 16.17 -16.13 -6.46
CA THR A 174 17.18 -15.27 -5.84
C THR A 174 16.59 -14.48 -4.68
N ILE A 175 17.44 -14.02 -3.76
CA ILE A 175 17.03 -13.07 -2.69
C ILE A 175 16.40 -11.81 -3.26
N SER A 176 16.87 -11.29 -4.39
CA SER A 176 16.31 -10.11 -5.03
C SER A 176 14.87 -10.30 -5.50
N GLU A 177 14.50 -11.52 -5.89
CA GLU A 177 13.11 -11.85 -6.24
C GLU A 177 12.21 -12.01 -5.02
N MET A 178 12.75 -12.54 -3.93
CA MET A 178 12.05 -12.70 -2.66
C MET A 178 11.88 -11.38 -1.92
N ALA A 179 12.87 -10.51 -2.04
CA ALA A 179 12.95 -9.24 -1.35
C ALA A 179 12.05 -8.17 -1.98
N HIS A 180 10.84 -8.53 -2.42
CA HIS A 180 9.84 -7.58 -2.85
C HIS A 180 9.40 -6.74 -1.66
N ARG A 181 9.75 -5.46 -1.70
CA ARG A 181 9.46 -4.51 -0.64
C ARG A 181 7.97 -4.27 -0.54
N LYS A 182 7.46 -4.12 0.67
CA LYS A 182 6.11 -3.60 0.91
C LYS A 182 5.83 -2.34 0.07
N ASN A 183 6.85 -1.52 -0.16
CA ASN A 183 6.73 -0.26 -0.90
C ASN A 183 7.02 -0.37 -2.41
N ALA A 184 7.33 -1.56 -2.95
CA ALA A 184 7.60 -1.73 -4.39
C ALA A 184 6.37 -1.31 -5.23
N ALA A 185 5.17 -1.60 -4.75
CA ALA A 185 3.92 -1.21 -5.39
C ALA A 185 3.83 0.31 -5.61
N GLU A 186 4.34 1.13 -4.67
CA GLU A 186 4.29 2.59 -4.76
C GLU A 186 5.10 3.17 -5.93
N THR A 187 6.09 2.44 -6.43
CA THR A 187 6.97 2.88 -7.53
C THR A 187 6.49 2.47 -8.91
N MET A 188 5.57 1.52 -8.98
CA MET A 188 5.08 0.98 -10.23
C MET A 188 4.00 1.87 -10.83
N SER A 189 3.99 2.01 -12.16
CA SER A 189 2.86 2.60 -12.88
C SER A 189 1.61 1.73 -12.69
N PHE A 190 0.44 2.26 -13.04
CA PHE A 190 -0.83 1.54 -12.86
C PHE A 190 -0.84 0.18 -13.58
N ASN A 191 -0.36 0.13 -14.83
CA ASN A 191 -0.32 -1.08 -15.63
C ASN A 191 0.74 -2.07 -15.13
N GLU A 192 1.91 -1.58 -14.74
CA GLU A 192 2.97 -2.39 -14.14
C GLU A 192 2.48 -3.04 -12.84
N LEU A 193 1.84 -2.26 -11.97
CA LEU A 193 1.30 -2.75 -10.69
C LEU A 193 0.23 -3.83 -10.91
N ARG A 194 -0.67 -3.63 -11.88
CA ARG A 194 -1.70 -4.63 -12.22
C ARG A 194 -1.09 -5.95 -12.70
N THR A 195 -0.08 -5.87 -13.55
CA THR A 195 0.63 -7.06 -14.05
C THR A 195 1.42 -7.73 -12.94
N PHE A 196 2.05 -6.94 -12.07
CA PHE A 196 2.76 -7.41 -10.90
C PHE A 196 1.84 -8.15 -9.93
N ILE A 197 0.69 -7.57 -9.58
CA ILE A 197 -0.32 -8.22 -8.72
C ILE A 197 -0.76 -9.58 -9.29
N LYS A 198 -0.96 -9.66 -10.62
CA LYS A 198 -1.33 -10.93 -11.25
C LYS A 198 -0.26 -12.00 -11.04
N ARG A 199 1.02 -11.65 -11.22
CA ARG A 199 2.14 -12.57 -11.00
C ARG A 199 2.28 -12.98 -9.53
N GLU A 200 2.10 -12.04 -8.61
CA GLU A 200 2.15 -12.32 -7.17
C GLU A 200 0.99 -13.21 -6.71
N LYS A 201 -0.20 -13.08 -7.32
CA LYS A 201 -1.31 -14.01 -7.10
C LYS A 201 -0.99 -15.43 -7.56
N GLU A 202 -0.36 -15.57 -8.73
CA GLU A 202 0.07 -16.86 -9.26
C GLU A 202 1.12 -17.53 -8.37
N LYS A 203 1.91 -16.75 -7.62
CA LYS A 203 2.89 -17.23 -6.63
C LYS A 203 2.30 -17.48 -5.23
N GLY A 204 1.01 -17.21 -5.01
CA GLY A 204 0.40 -17.33 -3.68
C GLY A 204 0.97 -16.36 -2.62
N SER A 205 1.51 -15.21 -3.04
CA SER A 205 2.15 -14.23 -2.14
C SER A 205 1.16 -13.68 -1.12
N SER A 206 1.54 -13.67 0.16
CA SER A 206 0.75 -13.09 1.26
C SER A 206 0.61 -11.57 1.18
N LEU A 207 1.43 -10.89 0.36
CA LEU A 207 1.43 -9.43 0.19
C LEU A 207 0.42 -8.94 -0.86
N VAL A 208 -0.25 -9.83 -1.59
CA VAL A 208 -1.23 -9.48 -2.63
C VAL A 208 -2.30 -8.51 -2.13
N PRO A 209 -2.96 -8.72 -0.98
CA PRO A 209 -3.98 -7.79 -0.49
C PRO A 209 -3.46 -6.36 -0.33
N MET A 210 -2.23 -6.21 0.14
CA MET A 210 -1.59 -4.90 0.31
C MET A 210 -1.35 -4.19 -1.04
N TYR A 211 -0.93 -4.92 -2.06
CA TYR A 211 -0.73 -4.37 -3.41
C TYR A 211 -2.06 -3.99 -4.07
N GLU A 212 -3.13 -4.76 -3.84
CA GLU A 212 -4.48 -4.44 -4.31
C GLU A 212 -5.03 -3.18 -3.63
N ILE A 213 -4.81 -3.02 -2.33
CA ILE A 213 -5.16 -1.80 -1.61
C ILE A 213 -4.49 -0.60 -2.26
N GLU A 214 -3.17 -0.66 -2.52
CA GLU A 214 -2.44 0.43 -3.17
C GLU A 214 -3.02 0.75 -4.56
N LEU A 215 -3.33 -0.27 -5.38
CA LEU A 215 -3.93 -0.10 -6.70
C LEU A 215 -5.26 0.65 -6.64
N HIS A 216 -6.13 0.25 -5.72
CA HIS A 216 -7.46 0.85 -5.57
C HIS A 216 -7.42 2.23 -4.94
N GLN A 217 -6.51 2.48 -4.00
CA GLN A 217 -6.34 3.78 -3.35
C GLN A 217 -5.95 4.88 -4.33
N ARG A 218 -5.13 4.59 -5.34
CA ARG A 218 -4.75 5.57 -6.38
C ARG A 218 -5.94 6.17 -7.11
N THR A 219 -6.98 5.38 -7.30
CA THR A 219 -8.21 5.83 -7.95
C THR A 219 -9.22 6.39 -6.94
N SER A 220 -9.32 5.79 -5.75
CA SER A 220 -10.35 6.15 -4.76
C SER A 220 -10.09 7.47 -4.05
N TYR A 221 -8.83 7.78 -3.73
CA TYR A 221 -8.48 8.99 -2.99
C TYR A 221 -8.93 10.31 -3.65
N PRO A 222 -8.78 10.51 -4.97
CA PRO A 222 -9.29 11.71 -5.61
C PRO A 222 -10.80 11.93 -5.43
N PHE A 223 -11.59 10.85 -5.35
CA PHE A 223 -13.04 10.95 -5.13
C PHE A 223 -13.42 11.44 -3.73
N ALA A 224 -12.52 11.32 -2.75
CA ALA A 224 -12.72 11.87 -1.41
C ALA A 224 -13.02 13.38 -1.44
N ALA A 225 -12.49 14.11 -2.43
CA ALA A 225 -12.76 15.54 -2.60
C ALA A 225 -14.26 15.85 -2.73
N TYR A 226 -15.03 15.01 -3.42
CA TYR A 226 -16.49 15.20 -3.53
C TYR A 226 -17.21 15.00 -2.21
N ILE A 227 -16.89 13.90 -1.52
CA ILE A 227 -17.52 13.56 -0.23
C ILE A 227 -17.23 14.65 0.78
N LEU A 228 -15.97 15.06 0.90
CA LEU A 228 -15.55 16.09 1.82
C LEU A 228 -16.15 17.46 1.44
N THR A 229 -16.26 17.79 0.16
CA THR A 229 -16.93 19.02 -0.30
C THR A 229 -18.40 19.05 0.14
N LEU A 230 -19.15 17.96 -0.04
CA LEU A 230 -20.55 17.87 0.40
C LEU A 230 -20.68 18.02 1.92
N ILE A 231 -19.85 17.31 2.69
CA ILE A 231 -19.84 17.40 4.14
C ILE A 231 -19.47 18.82 4.57
N GLY A 232 -18.46 19.42 3.93
CA GLY A 232 -18.00 20.77 4.23
C GLY A 232 -19.10 21.83 4.03
N VAL A 233 -19.79 21.79 2.91
CA VAL A 233 -20.91 22.68 2.62
C VAL A 233 -22.04 22.46 3.61
N SER A 234 -22.40 21.21 3.91
CA SER A 234 -23.49 20.88 4.83
C SER A 234 -23.26 21.39 6.25
N VAL A 235 -22.03 21.23 6.76
CA VAL A 235 -21.64 21.69 8.09
C VAL A 235 -21.56 23.21 8.16
N ALA A 236 -21.03 23.85 7.11
CA ALA A 236 -20.70 25.26 7.10
C ALA A 236 -21.87 26.17 6.69
N SER A 237 -22.91 25.64 6.05
CA SER A 237 -24.06 26.42 5.58
C SER A 237 -24.97 26.94 6.70
N GLN A 238 -24.84 26.39 7.92
CA GLN A 238 -25.63 26.82 9.06
C GLN A 238 -24.95 27.98 9.81
N LYS A 239 -25.70 29.08 10.02
CA LYS A 239 -25.25 30.20 10.84
C LYS A 239 -25.24 29.78 12.33
N ARG A 240 -24.06 29.69 12.93
CA ARG A 240 -23.88 29.34 14.35
C ARG A 240 -23.37 30.54 15.14
N ARG A 241 -23.79 30.64 16.41
CA ARG A 241 -23.40 31.76 17.33
C ARG A 241 -21.88 31.80 17.62
N GLY A 242 -21.15 30.69 17.41
CA GLY A 242 -19.69 30.59 17.63
C GLY A 242 -18.81 31.05 16.46
N GLY A 243 -19.41 31.56 15.37
CA GLY A 243 -18.66 32.09 14.21
C GLY A 243 -17.91 31.03 13.38
N VAL A 244 -16.96 31.51 12.58
CA VAL A 244 -16.17 30.68 11.64
C VAL A 244 -15.34 29.60 12.37
N GLY A 245 -14.80 29.96 13.57
CA GLY A 245 -13.93 29.05 14.32
C GLY A 245 -14.62 27.73 14.75
N VAL A 246 -15.90 27.80 15.16
CA VAL A 246 -16.65 26.60 15.58
C VAL A 246 -16.89 25.66 14.37
N ASN A 247 -17.25 26.20 13.22
CA ASN A 247 -17.46 25.39 12.03
C ASN A 247 -16.16 24.73 11.55
N ILE A 248 -15.03 25.44 11.63
CA ILE A 248 -13.70 24.87 11.33
C ILE A 248 -13.35 23.78 12.34
N ALA A 249 -13.57 23.98 13.63
CA ALA A 249 -13.29 22.98 14.66
C ALA A 249 -14.10 21.69 14.45
N ILE A 250 -15.40 21.81 14.14
CA ILE A 250 -16.25 20.66 13.80
C ILE A 250 -15.75 19.98 12.53
N GLY A 251 -15.40 20.76 11.52
CA GLY A 251 -14.85 20.25 10.29
C GLY A 251 -13.56 19.47 10.50
N LEU A 252 -12.62 20.01 11.26
CA LEU A 252 -11.38 19.30 11.61
C LEU A 252 -11.66 17.99 12.35
N GLY A 253 -12.62 17.97 13.26
CA GLY A 253 -13.06 16.73 13.91
C GLY A 253 -13.56 15.68 12.92
N ILE A 254 -14.38 16.09 11.96
CA ILE A 254 -14.90 15.19 10.90
C ILE A 254 -13.77 14.66 10.02
N VAL A 255 -12.82 15.53 9.61
CA VAL A 255 -11.65 15.09 8.82
C VAL A 255 -10.80 14.11 9.61
N PHE A 256 -10.59 14.36 10.90
CA PHE A 256 -9.83 13.45 11.75
C PHE A 256 -10.49 12.08 11.81
N VAL A 257 -11.81 12.01 12.03
CA VAL A 257 -12.56 10.75 12.02
C VAL A 257 -12.48 10.07 10.65
N TYR A 258 -12.60 10.83 9.56
CA TYR A 258 -12.47 10.31 8.20
C TYR A 258 -11.10 9.69 7.94
N ILE A 259 -10.02 10.41 8.28
CA ILE A 259 -8.64 9.92 8.09
C ILE A 259 -8.39 8.68 8.96
N PHE A 260 -8.88 8.70 10.22
CA PHE A 260 -8.76 7.55 11.12
C PHE A 260 -9.50 6.33 10.58
N ALA A 261 -10.75 6.49 10.12
CA ALA A 261 -11.52 5.43 9.52
C ALA A 261 -10.85 4.84 8.26
N MET A 262 -10.31 5.72 7.39
CA MET A 262 -9.55 5.28 6.22
C MET A 262 -8.32 4.45 6.60
N LYS A 263 -7.62 4.84 7.66
CA LYS A 263 -6.41 4.11 8.12
C LYS A 263 -6.73 2.80 8.82
N MET A 264 -7.90 2.69 9.45
CA MET A 264 -8.32 1.45 10.10
C MET A 264 -8.86 0.41 9.10
N LEU A 265 -9.34 0.86 7.94
CA LEU A 265 -9.88 -0.01 6.88
C LEU A 265 -8.82 -0.47 5.86
N THR A 266 -7.61 0.08 5.94
CA THR A 266 -6.46 -0.23 5.07
C THR A 266 -5.29 -0.85 5.83
#